data_0bb06e39c359eadbfe5d9e8d0d945fe7
#
_entry.id   0bb06e39c359eadbfe5d9e8d0d945fe7
#
_cell.length_a   1.000
_cell.length_b   1.000
_cell.length_c   1.000
_cell.angle_alpha   90.00
_cell.angle_beta   90.00
_cell.angle_gamma   90.00
#
_symmetry.space_group_name_H-M   'P 1'
#
loop_
_entity.id
_entity.type
_entity.pdbx_description
1 polymer ?
#
loop_
_entity_poly.entity_id
_entity_poly.type
_entity_poly.pdbx_seq_one_letter_code
_entity_poly.pdbx_strand_id
1 'polypeptide(L)'
;GRDYFDELLERIREIRASERRAYQKIADVFEQCSYDYDKNSETTRAFYAFVQNKLHFAVTGKTAAELIAERATPDSPTMGLTTWKGAPDGKILKSDTLVAKNYLNEKELSRLNRLVTMFIDYAELMAEDQVPMSMEDWLRETDRFLTNNRRNVLEGKGRISREAAMKKVGAVYEEFRKKQDADYISDFDRAMEKYLKGGGST
;
A
#
# COMPACT_ATOMS: atom_id res chain seq x y z
N GLY A 1 -20.45 -25.16 -7.86
CA GLY A 1 -20.12 -26.28 -8.71
C GLY A 1 -18.73 -26.12 -9.33
N ARG A 2 -18.39 -27.06 -10.18
CA ARG A 2 -17.08 -27.10 -10.86
C ARG A 2 -16.84 -25.84 -11.69
N ASP A 3 -17.87 -25.36 -12.36
CA ASP A 3 -17.82 -24.15 -13.19
C ASP A 3 -17.45 -22.90 -12.40
N TYR A 4 -17.93 -22.77 -11.14
CA TYR A 4 -17.59 -21.65 -10.28
C TYR A 4 -16.08 -21.59 -9.96
N PHE A 5 -15.47 -22.72 -9.63
CA PHE A 5 -14.05 -22.76 -9.31
C PHE A 5 -13.16 -22.61 -10.56
N ASP A 6 -13.60 -23.11 -11.71
CA ASP A 6 -12.91 -22.92 -12.98
C ASP A 6 -12.87 -21.41 -13.35
N GLU A 7 -14.01 -20.71 -13.23
CA GLU A 7 -14.07 -19.27 -13.42
C GLU A 7 -13.22 -18.51 -12.38
N LEU A 8 -13.23 -18.96 -11.14
CA LEU A 8 -12.44 -18.35 -10.07
C LEU A 8 -10.94 -18.47 -10.35
N LEU A 9 -10.47 -19.62 -10.81
CA LEU A 9 -9.08 -19.84 -11.21
C LEU A 9 -8.64 -18.89 -12.33
N GLU A 10 -9.49 -18.69 -13.34
CA GLU A 10 -9.20 -17.73 -14.41
C GLU A 10 -9.06 -16.30 -13.86
N ARG A 11 -9.98 -15.87 -12.98
CA ARG A 11 -9.90 -14.54 -12.34
C ARG A 11 -8.64 -14.37 -11.50
N ILE A 12 -8.22 -15.38 -10.74
CA ILE A 12 -6.98 -15.34 -9.97
C ILE A 12 -5.77 -15.19 -10.89
N ARG A 13 -5.74 -15.89 -12.02
CA ARG A 13 -4.67 -15.78 -13.02
C ARG A 13 -4.62 -14.38 -13.64
N GLU A 14 -5.76 -13.78 -13.93
CA GLU A 14 -5.86 -12.39 -14.40
C GLU A 14 -5.34 -11.40 -13.36
N ILE A 15 -5.69 -11.59 -12.09
CA ILE A 15 -5.17 -10.75 -10.98
C ILE A 15 -3.65 -10.86 -10.90
N ARG A 16 -3.10 -12.08 -10.97
CA ARG A 16 -1.65 -12.31 -10.94
C ARG A 16 -0.92 -11.61 -12.07
N ALA A 17 -1.45 -11.71 -13.28
CA ALA A 17 -0.86 -11.15 -14.50
C ALA A 17 -1.05 -9.63 -14.62
N SER A 18 -1.94 -9.02 -13.83
CA SER A 18 -2.23 -7.59 -13.91
C SER A 18 -1.04 -6.74 -13.47
N GLU A 19 -0.98 -5.52 -13.99
CA GLU A 19 0.02 -4.51 -13.57
C GLU A 19 -0.40 -3.76 -12.29
N ARG A 20 -1.43 -4.24 -11.61
CA ARG A 20 -1.90 -3.64 -10.36
C ARG A 20 -0.86 -3.79 -9.24
N ARG A 21 -0.85 -2.85 -8.32
CA ARG A 21 0.06 -2.87 -7.17
C ARG A 21 -0.30 -4.01 -6.21
N ALA A 22 0.68 -4.47 -5.43
CA ALA A 22 0.53 -5.60 -4.51
C ALA A 22 -0.73 -5.52 -3.62
N TYR A 23 -0.99 -4.37 -2.99
CA TYR A 23 -2.20 -4.19 -2.16
C TYR A 23 -3.51 -4.27 -2.95
N GLN A 24 -3.50 -3.80 -4.18
CA GLN A 24 -4.67 -3.91 -5.05
C GLN A 24 -4.91 -5.36 -5.46
N LYS A 25 -3.85 -6.11 -5.75
CA LYS A 25 -3.97 -7.53 -6.07
C LYS A 25 -4.54 -8.33 -4.92
N ILE A 26 -4.09 -8.09 -3.69
CA ILE A 26 -4.62 -8.82 -2.53
C ILE A 26 -6.08 -8.44 -2.24
N ALA A 27 -6.46 -7.19 -2.43
CA ALA A 27 -7.85 -6.77 -2.35
C ALA A 27 -8.73 -7.44 -3.41
N ASP A 28 -8.24 -7.54 -4.65
CA ASP A 28 -8.93 -8.22 -5.74
C ASP A 28 -9.10 -9.72 -5.45
N VAL A 29 -8.11 -10.38 -4.84
CA VAL A 29 -8.22 -11.78 -4.41
C VAL A 29 -9.33 -11.95 -3.37
N PHE A 30 -9.40 -11.11 -2.35
CA PHE A 30 -10.46 -11.20 -1.35
C PHE A 30 -11.84 -10.96 -1.96
N GLU A 31 -11.97 -9.99 -2.86
CA GLU A 31 -13.21 -9.71 -3.57
C GLU A 31 -13.69 -10.91 -4.39
N GLN A 32 -12.81 -11.51 -5.17
CA GLN A 32 -13.17 -12.60 -6.08
C GLN A 32 -13.28 -13.96 -5.37
N CYS A 33 -12.47 -14.18 -4.33
CA CYS A 33 -12.35 -15.48 -3.68
C CYS A 33 -13.24 -15.65 -2.44
N SER A 34 -13.96 -14.61 -2.01
CA SER A 34 -14.90 -14.69 -0.87
C SER A 34 -16.34 -14.81 -1.36
N TYR A 35 -17.01 -15.89 -1.03
CA TYR A 35 -18.39 -16.12 -1.48
C TYR A 35 -19.41 -15.17 -0.82
N ASP A 36 -19.09 -14.59 0.31
CA ASP A 36 -19.91 -13.66 1.10
C ASP A 36 -19.46 -12.20 0.97
N TYR A 37 -18.68 -11.88 -0.06
CA TYR A 37 -18.18 -10.52 -0.26
C TYR A 37 -19.31 -9.54 -0.57
N ASP A 38 -19.39 -8.47 0.20
CA ASP A 38 -20.25 -7.31 -0.03
C ASP A 38 -19.44 -6.01 0.09
N LYS A 39 -19.18 -5.36 -1.04
CA LYS A 39 -18.40 -4.11 -1.11
C LYS A 39 -18.97 -2.96 -0.29
N ASN A 40 -20.26 -2.98 0.00
CA ASN A 40 -20.96 -1.91 0.71
C ASN A 40 -21.01 -2.14 2.21
N SER A 41 -20.65 -3.34 2.68
CA SER A 41 -20.69 -3.66 4.09
C SER A 41 -19.58 -2.92 4.87
N GLU A 42 -19.92 -2.54 6.09
CA GLU A 42 -18.94 -1.99 7.03
C GLU A 42 -17.87 -3.04 7.38
N THR A 43 -18.27 -4.30 7.45
CA THR A 43 -17.38 -5.45 7.66
C THR A 43 -16.30 -5.54 6.59
N THR A 44 -16.63 -5.32 5.32
CA THR A 44 -15.65 -5.36 4.22
C THR A 44 -14.61 -4.23 4.36
N ARG A 45 -15.04 -3.03 4.70
CA ARG A 45 -14.11 -1.90 4.91
C ARG A 45 -13.18 -2.16 6.09
N ALA A 46 -13.71 -2.66 7.19
CA ALA A 46 -12.92 -3.04 8.36
C ALA A 46 -11.93 -4.17 8.04
N PHE A 47 -12.37 -5.14 7.24
CA PHE A 47 -11.55 -6.24 6.77
C PHE A 47 -10.32 -5.76 5.99
N TYR A 48 -10.50 -4.88 5.00
CA TYR A 48 -9.37 -4.36 4.21
C TYR A 48 -8.37 -3.58 5.06
N ALA A 49 -8.85 -2.73 5.96
CA ALA A 49 -7.99 -1.99 6.87
C ALA A 49 -7.19 -2.93 7.79
N PHE A 50 -7.84 -3.97 8.29
CA PHE A 50 -7.24 -4.97 9.15
C PHE A 50 -6.15 -5.79 8.42
N VAL A 51 -6.44 -6.29 7.22
CA VAL A 51 -5.48 -7.05 6.42
C VAL A 51 -4.29 -6.18 6.02
N GLN A 52 -4.53 -4.95 5.60
CA GLN A 52 -3.48 -4.00 5.27
C GLN A 52 -2.55 -3.78 6.46
N ASN A 53 -3.08 -3.55 7.66
CA ASN A 53 -2.28 -3.39 8.87
C ASN A 53 -1.48 -4.65 9.22
N LYS A 54 -2.05 -5.84 9.05
CA LYS A 54 -1.33 -7.11 9.27
C LYS A 54 -0.15 -7.28 8.32
N LEU A 55 -0.31 -6.92 7.05
CA LEU A 55 0.78 -7.00 6.06
C LEU A 55 1.88 -5.98 6.35
N HIS A 56 1.53 -4.74 6.68
CA HIS A 56 2.53 -3.74 7.10
C HIS A 56 3.29 -4.21 8.34
N PHE A 57 2.58 -4.69 9.34
CA PHE A 57 3.19 -5.19 10.57
C PHE A 57 4.11 -6.40 10.33
N ALA A 58 3.71 -7.33 9.47
CA ALA A 58 4.51 -8.49 9.11
C ALA A 58 5.84 -8.11 8.44
N VAL A 59 5.88 -6.99 7.73
CA VAL A 59 7.06 -6.52 6.98
C VAL A 59 7.90 -5.54 7.80
N THR A 60 7.27 -4.65 8.57
CA THR A 60 7.95 -3.52 9.22
C THR A 60 7.96 -3.59 10.75
N GLY A 61 7.14 -4.46 11.36
CA GLY A 61 6.88 -4.44 12.80
C GLY A 61 5.96 -3.30 13.26
N LYS A 62 5.31 -2.60 12.34
CA LYS A 62 4.47 -1.44 12.60
C LYS A 62 3.17 -1.49 11.80
N THR A 63 2.10 -0.93 12.36
CA THR A 63 0.86 -0.68 11.60
C THR A 63 1.07 0.45 10.60
N ALA A 64 0.13 0.62 9.67
CA ALA A 64 0.16 1.73 8.71
C ALA A 64 0.24 3.10 9.42
N ALA A 65 -0.57 3.31 10.45
CA ALA A 65 -0.57 4.55 11.23
C ALA A 65 0.76 4.80 11.96
N GLU A 66 1.30 3.77 12.59
CA GLU A 66 2.60 3.83 13.29
C GLU A 66 3.74 4.14 12.31
N LEU A 67 3.74 3.50 11.14
CA LEU A 67 4.75 3.70 10.10
C LEU A 67 4.78 5.14 9.62
N ILE A 68 3.62 5.70 9.28
CA ILE A 68 3.47 7.08 8.84
C ILE A 68 3.94 8.04 9.94
N ALA A 69 3.45 7.86 11.17
CA ALA A 69 3.78 8.73 12.30
C ALA A 69 5.26 8.73 12.66
N GLU A 70 5.94 7.60 12.47
CA GLU A 70 7.37 7.49 12.79
C GLU A 70 8.27 8.03 11.67
N ARG A 71 7.92 7.75 10.42
CA ARG A 71 8.81 8.04 9.28
C ARG A 71 8.61 9.41 8.66
N ALA A 72 7.45 10.03 8.84
CA ALA A 72 7.23 11.40 8.39
C ALA A 72 8.08 12.38 9.19
N THR A 73 8.92 13.14 8.50
CA THR A 73 9.79 14.16 9.11
C THR A 73 9.97 15.35 8.18
N PRO A 74 9.92 16.60 8.70
CA PRO A 74 10.14 17.77 7.86
C PRO A 74 11.62 17.96 7.48
N ASP A 75 12.52 17.24 8.12
CA ASP A 75 13.98 17.39 7.94
C ASP A 75 14.50 16.62 6.73
N SER A 76 13.74 15.65 6.22
CA SER A 76 14.09 14.91 5.01
C SER A 76 13.69 15.69 3.76
N PRO A 77 14.49 15.66 2.67
CA PRO A 77 14.14 16.26 1.37
C PRO A 77 12.85 15.71 0.78
N THR A 78 12.45 14.52 1.16
CA THR A 78 11.23 13.83 0.71
C THR A 78 10.19 13.63 1.82
N MET A 79 10.31 14.37 2.93
CA MET A 79 9.47 14.21 4.11
C MET A 79 9.48 12.77 4.71
N GLY A 80 10.47 11.96 4.33
CA GLY A 80 10.57 10.53 4.69
C GLY A 80 9.89 9.58 3.72
N LEU A 81 9.29 10.07 2.64
CA LEU A 81 8.71 9.23 1.60
C LEU A 81 9.81 8.64 0.70
N THR A 82 9.60 7.42 0.27
CA THR A 82 10.44 6.74 -0.72
C THR A 82 9.85 6.82 -2.12
N THR A 83 8.53 7.03 -2.21
CA THR A 83 7.80 7.26 -3.46
C THR A 83 6.58 8.14 -3.22
N TRP A 84 6.06 8.79 -4.25
CA TRP A 84 4.82 9.56 -4.28
C TRP A 84 4.31 9.66 -5.71
N LYS A 85 3.10 10.20 -5.91
CA LYS A 85 2.45 10.22 -7.23
C LYS A 85 3.31 10.93 -8.30
N GLY A 86 3.95 12.02 -7.96
CA GLY A 86 4.81 12.81 -8.85
C GLY A 86 6.30 12.48 -8.78
N ALA A 87 6.71 11.40 -8.11
CA ALA A 87 8.12 11.04 -7.96
C ALA A 87 8.80 10.78 -9.32
N PRO A 88 10.12 11.04 -9.43
CA PRO A 88 10.99 11.65 -8.42
C PRO A 88 10.97 13.19 -8.39
N ASP A 89 10.54 13.85 -9.45
CA ASP A 89 10.76 15.30 -9.64
C ASP A 89 9.56 16.17 -9.27
N GLY A 90 8.36 15.59 -9.22
CA GLY A 90 7.14 16.31 -8.88
C GLY A 90 6.97 16.55 -7.39
N LYS A 91 6.14 17.53 -7.04
CA LYS A 91 5.82 17.84 -5.64
C LYS A 91 5.19 16.67 -4.90
N ILE A 92 5.55 16.54 -3.62
CA ILE A 92 4.84 15.71 -2.66
C ILE A 92 3.57 16.43 -2.23
N LEU A 93 2.43 15.79 -2.42
CA LEU A 93 1.12 16.30 -2.02
C LEU A 93 0.74 15.75 -0.64
N LYS A 94 -0.15 16.45 0.06
CA LYS A 94 -0.66 15.99 1.35
C LYS A 94 -1.26 14.58 1.28
N SER A 95 -1.97 14.26 0.19
CA SER A 95 -2.52 12.93 -0.05
C SER A 95 -1.47 11.83 -0.14
N ASP A 96 -0.28 12.13 -0.66
CA ASP A 96 0.84 11.17 -0.73
C ASP A 96 1.35 10.80 0.66
N THR A 97 1.33 11.74 1.59
CA THR A 97 1.85 11.58 2.95
C THR A 97 0.98 10.70 3.85
N LEU A 98 -0.25 10.43 3.43
CA LEU A 98 -1.23 9.60 4.16
C LEU A 98 -1.22 8.13 3.73
N VAL A 99 -0.35 7.76 2.81
CA VAL A 99 -0.24 6.41 2.25
C VAL A 99 0.99 5.71 2.82
N ALA A 100 0.79 4.76 3.71
CA ALA A 100 1.86 4.09 4.45
C ALA A 100 2.91 3.43 3.55
N LYS A 101 2.52 2.82 2.44
CA LYS A 101 3.46 2.18 1.51
C LYS A 101 4.44 3.17 0.87
N ASN A 102 4.10 4.45 0.83
CA ASN A 102 5.00 5.48 0.31
C ASN A 102 6.22 5.71 1.20
N TYR A 103 6.21 5.19 2.43
CA TYR A 103 7.33 5.25 3.38
C TYR A 103 8.13 3.93 3.46
N LEU A 104 7.75 2.89 2.71
CA LEU A 104 8.47 1.62 2.71
C LEU A 104 9.79 1.76 1.96
N ASN A 105 10.87 1.22 2.52
CA ASN A 105 12.13 1.11 1.81
C ASN A 105 12.06 -0.04 0.78
N GLU A 106 13.05 -0.11 -0.09
CA GLU A 106 13.11 -1.10 -1.18
C GLU A 106 13.04 -2.55 -0.67
N LYS A 107 13.75 -2.84 0.41
CA LYS A 107 13.76 -4.17 1.03
C LYS A 107 12.40 -4.57 1.60
N GLU A 108 11.73 -3.63 2.27
CA GLU A 108 10.39 -3.82 2.81
C GLU A 108 9.37 -4.00 1.69
N LEU A 109 9.45 -3.20 0.65
CA LEU A 109 8.58 -3.32 -0.52
C LEU A 109 8.76 -4.66 -1.24
N SER A 110 10.01 -5.11 -1.41
CA SER A 110 10.32 -6.42 -1.98
C SER A 110 9.73 -7.57 -1.16
N ARG A 111 9.84 -7.50 0.17
CA ARG A 111 9.24 -8.49 1.07
C ARG A 111 7.71 -8.50 1.00
N LEU A 112 7.10 -7.32 0.95
CA LEU A 112 5.66 -7.20 0.81
C LEU A 112 5.17 -7.83 -0.50
N ASN A 113 5.81 -7.51 -1.62
CA ASN A 113 5.48 -8.08 -2.92
C ASN A 113 5.59 -9.61 -2.91
N ARG A 114 6.59 -10.15 -2.25
CA ARG A 114 6.78 -11.60 -2.08
C ARG A 114 5.64 -12.24 -1.29
N LEU A 115 5.26 -11.66 -0.16
CA LEU A 115 4.15 -12.15 0.65
C LEU A 115 2.84 -12.14 -0.14
N VAL A 116 2.57 -11.08 -0.88
CA VAL A 116 1.37 -10.99 -1.73
C VAL A 116 1.37 -12.05 -2.82
N THR A 117 2.50 -12.27 -3.49
CA THR A 117 2.62 -13.32 -4.52
C THR A 117 2.34 -14.71 -3.94
N MET A 118 2.94 -15.01 -2.78
CA MET A 118 2.70 -16.28 -2.08
C MET A 118 1.22 -16.44 -1.67
N PHE A 119 0.59 -15.35 -1.26
CA PHE A 119 -0.82 -15.35 -0.88
C PHE A 119 -1.74 -15.61 -2.08
N ILE A 120 -1.41 -15.05 -3.25
CA ILE A 120 -2.13 -15.34 -4.50
C ILE A 120 -1.98 -16.81 -4.88
N ASP A 121 -0.78 -17.38 -4.77
CA ASP A 121 -0.54 -18.80 -5.01
C ASP A 121 -1.38 -19.69 -4.07
N TYR A 122 -1.48 -19.31 -2.80
CA TYR A 122 -2.33 -20.00 -1.84
C TYR A 122 -3.82 -19.92 -2.22
N ALA A 123 -4.29 -18.74 -2.64
CA ALA A 123 -5.67 -18.56 -3.10
C ALA A 123 -5.98 -19.43 -4.33
N GLU A 124 -5.04 -19.54 -5.26
CA GLU A 124 -5.15 -20.42 -6.43
C GLU A 124 -5.26 -21.89 -6.00
N LEU A 125 -4.42 -22.32 -5.07
CA LEU A 125 -4.47 -23.70 -4.55
C LEU A 125 -5.82 -24.01 -3.88
N MET A 126 -6.36 -23.08 -3.09
CA MET A 126 -7.68 -23.27 -2.48
C MET A 126 -8.79 -23.40 -3.54
N ALA A 127 -8.70 -22.62 -4.62
CA ALA A 127 -9.65 -22.72 -5.73
C ALA A 127 -9.50 -24.03 -6.52
N GLU A 128 -8.28 -24.49 -6.76
CA GLU A 128 -8.00 -25.79 -7.39
C GLU A 128 -8.58 -26.95 -6.55
N ASP A 129 -8.43 -26.89 -5.26
CA ASP A 129 -8.96 -27.88 -4.30
C ASP A 129 -10.48 -27.71 -4.06
N GLN A 130 -11.11 -26.75 -4.73
CA GLN A 130 -12.54 -26.44 -4.62
C GLN A 130 -13.00 -26.14 -3.19
N VAL A 131 -12.16 -25.45 -2.43
CA VAL A 131 -12.44 -25.02 -1.06
C VAL A 131 -13.15 -23.66 -1.08
N PRO A 132 -14.45 -23.59 -0.70
CA PRO A 132 -15.15 -22.31 -0.60
C PRO A 132 -14.63 -21.54 0.61
N MET A 133 -14.37 -20.25 0.42
CA MET A 133 -13.81 -19.37 1.44
C MET A 133 -14.74 -18.19 1.70
N SER A 134 -15.04 -17.95 2.98
CA SER A 134 -15.68 -16.70 3.45
C SER A 134 -14.62 -15.62 3.73
N MET A 135 -15.05 -14.38 3.94
CA MET A 135 -14.15 -13.32 4.40
C MET A 135 -13.53 -13.64 5.76
N GLU A 136 -14.29 -14.26 6.65
CA GLU A 136 -13.79 -14.70 7.96
C GLU A 136 -12.73 -15.81 7.82
N ASP A 137 -12.92 -16.76 6.92
CA ASP A 137 -11.92 -17.79 6.62
C ASP A 137 -10.62 -17.15 6.14
N TRP A 138 -10.69 -16.15 5.27
CA TRP A 138 -9.51 -15.42 4.79
C TRP A 138 -8.77 -14.67 5.90
N LEU A 139 -9.48 -14.13 6.88
CA LEU A 139 -8.85 -13.51 8.07
C LEU A 139 -8.03 -14.52 8.86
N ARG A 140 -8.61 -15.70 9.14
CA ARG A 140 -7.89 -16.78 9.84
C ARG A 140 -6.71 -17.29 9.05
N GLU A 141 -6.89 -17.52 7.76
CA GLU A 141 -5.83 -18.02 6.88
C GLU A 141 -4.72 -16.98 6.69
N THR A 142 -5.03 -15.69 6.71
CA THR A 142 -4.01 -14.64 6.69
C THR A 142 -3.08 -14.75 7.91
N ASP A 143 -3.62 -14.89 9.11
CA ASP A 143 -2.83 -15.05 10.34
C ASP A 143 -1.99 -16.33 10.30
N ARG A 144 -2.59 -17.44 9.88
CA ARG A 144 -1.90 -18.73 9.73
C ARG A 144 -0.79 -18.65 8.70
N PHE A 145 -1.05 -18.03 7.55
CA PHE A 145 -0.08 -17.83 6.48
C PHE A 145 1.12 -16.99 6.95
N LEU A 146 0.89 -15.87 7.64
CA LEU A 146 1.96 -15.02 8.18
C LEU A 146 2.79 -15.77 9.22
N THR A 147 2.14 -16.51 10.12
CA THR A 147 2.82 -17.31 11.15
C THR A 147 3.68 -18.40 10.52
N ASN A 148 3.17 -19.13 9.54
CA ASN A 148 3.90 -20.17 8.84
C ASN A 148 5.12 -19.63 8.07
N ASN A 149 5.04 -18.38 7.61
CA ASN A 149 6.16 -17.68 6.98
C ASN A 149 7.06 -16.93 7.97
N ARG A 150 6.98 -17.26 9.25
CA ARG A 150 7.81 -16.69 10.33
C ARG A 150 7.70 -15.18 10.42
N ARG A 151 6.51 -14.65 10.17
CA ARG A 151 6.19 -13.22 10.32
C ARG A 151 5.45 -12.99 11.61
N ASN A 152 5.71 -11.85 12.24
CA ASN A 152 4.95 -11.42 13.39
C ASN A 152 3.53 -11.06 12.95
N VAL A 153 2.56 -11.52 13.71
CA VAL A 153 1.14 -11.24 13.49
C VAL A 153 0.72 -10.09 14.40
N LEU A 154 0.06 -9.09 13.83
CA LEU A 154 -0.49 -7.99 14.59
C LEU A 154 -1.67 -8.49 15.45
N GLU A 155 -1.57 -8.25 16.74
CA GLU A 155 -2.67 -8.42 17.69
C GLU A 155 -3.29 -7.05 18.00
N GLY A 156 -4.60 -6.91 17.77
CA GLY A 156 -5.31 -5.66 18.00
C GLY A 156 -5.12 -4.60 16.92
N LYS A 157 -5.25 -3.34 17.31
CA LYS A 157 -5.30 -2.18 16.39
C LYS A 157 -3.98 -1.39 16.27
N GLY A 158 -2.93 -1.82 16.97
CA GLY A 158 -1.69 -1.06 17.07
C GLY A 158 -1.73 0.01 18.17
N ARG A 159 -0.63 0.76 18.30
CA ARG A 159 -0.41 1.74 19.39
C ARG A 159 -0.84 3.16 19.04
N ILE A 160 -0.96 3.47 17.77
CA ILE A 160 -1.30 4.81 17.26
C ILE A 160 -2.57 4.71 16.42
N SER A 161 -3.57 5.54 16.72
CA SER A 161 -4.78 5.62 15.92
C SER A 161 -4.51 6.31 14.58
N ARG A 162 -5.38 6.05 13.60
CA ARG A 162 -5.31 6.74 12.30
C ARG A 162 -5.44 8.25 12.45
N GLU A 163 -6.34 8.71 13.30
CA GLU A 163 -6.56 10.14 13.57
C GLU A 163 -5.33 10.80 14.16
N ALA A 164 -4.68 10.15 15.13
CA ALA A 164 -3.45 10.66 15.73
C ALA A 164 -2.30 10.74 14.71
N ALA A 165 -2.15 9.72 13.85
CA ALA A 165 -1.17 9.72 12.78
C ALA A 165 -1.43 10.82 11.76
N MET A 166 -2.67 11.00 11.32
CA MET A 166 -3.07 12.05 10.38
C MET A 166 -2.82 13.45 10.93
N LYS A 167 -3.11 13.67 12.21
CA LYS A 167 -2.85 14.96 12.87
C LYS A 167 -1.36 15.26 12.90
N LYS A 168 -0.54 14.30 13.30
CA LYS A 168 0.93 14.45 13.35
C LYS A 168 1.50 14.73 11.96
N VAL A 169 1.13 13.94 10.97
CA VAL A 169 1.60 14.07 9.58
C VAL A 169 1.14 15.39 8.96
N GLY A 170 -0.07 15.84 9.26
CA GLY A 170 -0.57 17.14 8.81
C GLY A 170 0.32 18.30 9.29
N ALA A 171 0.75 18.29 10.55
CA ALA A 171 1.67 19.28 11.10
C ALA A 171 3.06 19.21 10.45
N VAL A 172 3.59 18.01 10.27
CA VAL A 172 4.88 17.77 9.57
C VAL A 172 4.82 18.25 8.13
N TYR A 173 3.73 17.98 7.43
CA TYR A 173 3.54 18.39 6.04
C TYR A 173 3.48 19.91 5.89
N GLU A 174 2.80 20.62 6.78
CA GLU A 174 2.74 22.10 6.73
C GLU A 174 4.13 22.74 6.89
N GLU A 175 5.00 22.17 7.71
CA GLU A 175 6.39 22.60 7.83
C GLU A 175 7.21 22.24 6.59
N PHE A 176 7.11 21.00 6.12
CA PHE A 176 7.79 20.52 4.92
C PHE A 176 7.37 21.29 3.67
N ARG A 177 6.07 21.56 3.51
CA ARG A 177 5.51 22.26 2.34
C ARG A 177 6.14 23.63 2.13
N LYS A 178 6.41 24.38 3.19
CA LYS A 178 7.04 25.70 3.08
C LYS A 178 8.40 25.62 2.42
N LYS A 179 9.21 24.62 2.78
CA LYS A 179 10.54 24.39 2.17
C LYS A 179 10.37 23.89 0.72
N GLN A 180 9.49 22.93 0.49
CA GLN A 180 9.24 22.40 -0.82
C GLN A 180 8.76 23.47 -1.82
N ASP A 181 7.84 24.33 -1.41
CA ASP A 181 7.28 25.38 -2.26
C ASP A 181 8.35 26.44 -2.62
N ALA A 182 9.31 26.69 -1.71
CA ALA A 182 10.42 27.59 -1.97
C ALA A 182 11.45 27.00 -2.96
N ASP A 183 11.69 25.69 -2.89
CA ASP A 183 12.75 25.01 -3.64
C ASP A 183 12.26 24.40 -4.95
N TYR A 184 10.94 24.21 -5.08
CA TYR A 184 10.37 23.54 -6.25
C TYR A 184 10.46 24.39 -7.52
N ILE A 185 11.11 23.81 -8.54
CA ILE A 185 11.15 24.37 -9.90
C ILE A 185 10.43 23.41 -10.82
N SER A 186 9.29 23.86 -11.40
CA SER A 186 8.51 23.05 -12.35
C SER A 186 9.28 22.77 -13.64
N ASP A 187 8.88 21.75 -14.38
CA ASP A 187 9.46 21.46 -15.70
C ASP A 187 9.31 22.63 -16.67
N PHE A 188 8.20 23.38 -16.56
CA PHE A 188 7.99 24.60 -17.33
C PHE A 188 9.03 25.67 -16.99
N ASP A 189 9.28 25.90 -15.69
CA ASP A 189 10.28 26.87 -15.25
C ASP A 189 11.69 26.48 -15.69
N ARG A 190 12.03 25.21 -15.62
CA ARG A 190 13.31 24.67 -16.15
C ARG A 190 13.46 24.90 -17.66
N ALA A 191 12.39 24.68 -18.42
CA ALA A 191 12.38 24.91 -19.85
C ALA A 191 12.54 26.41 -20.18
N MET A 192 11.87 27.27 -19.41
CA MET A 192 11.99 28.74 -19.56
C MET A 192 13.40 29.23 -19.21
N GLU A 193 14.01 28.72 -18.15
CA GLU A 193 15.40 29.07 -17.82
C GLU A 193 16.38 28.69 -18.93
N LYS A 194 16.23 27.50 -19.52
CA LYS A 194 17.04 27.05 -20.67
C LYS A 194 16.86 27.96 -21.86
N TYR A 195 15.62 28.35 -22.16
CA TYR A 195 15.30 29.25 -23.28
C TYR A 195 15.92 30.63 -23.08
N LEU A 196 15.82 31.22 -21.90
CA LEU A 196 16.36 32.54 -21.57
C LEU A 196 17.91 32.53 -21.56
N LYS A 197 18.54 31.45 -21.09
CA LYS A 197 20.01 31.30 -21.11
C LYS A 197 20.54 30.98 -22.49
N GLY A 198 19.80 30.33 -23.39
CA GLY A 198 20.17 30.00 -24.76
C GLY A 198 19.93 31.12 -25.77
N GLY A 199 19.09 32.11 -25.47
CA GLY A 199 18.74 33.26 -26.31
C GLY A 199 19.74 34.43 -26.25
N GLY A 200 20.83 34.28 -25.48
CA GLY A 200 21.86 35.32 -25.34
C GLY A 200 23.10 35.18 -26.26
N SER A 201 23.02 34.35 -27.27
CA SER A 201 24.10 34.20 -28.28
C SER A 201 23.58 34.55 -29.67
N THR A 202 23.54 35.83 -29.95
CA THR A 202 23.58 36.40 -31.32
C THR A 202 24.57 37.56 -31.35
#